data_a03c5a93d481043f2b1cb4b1767a2894
#
_entry.id   a03c5a93d481043f2b1cb4b1767a2894
#
_cell.length_a   1.000
_cell.length_b   1.000
_cell.length_c   1.000
_cell.angle_alpha   90.00
_cell.angle_beta   90.00
_cell.angle_gamma   90.00
#
_symmetry.space_group_name_H-M   'P 1'
#
loop_
_entity.id
_entity.type
_entity.pdbx_description
1 polymer ?
#
loop_
_entity_poly.entity_id
_entity_poly.type
_entity_poly.pdbx_seq_one_letter_code
_entity_poly.pdbx_strand_id
1 'polypeptide(L)'
;MHSRFVWFVVVCALVLLPLSAVAHHGWAGNSDEEFEISGTVSSPVNLVGPHATMKIKASDGQVWDLTLASAPQTKSAGLTEDAIPVGSTVTVHGHRNRDLKKFEIKTERVTFNGKTFNVYPNRS
;
A
#
# COMPACT_ATOMS: atom_id res chain seq x y z
N MET A 1 16.86 -57.72 -11.06
CA MET A 1 16.99 -57.39 -10.20
C MET A 1 17.49 -56.23 -10.07
N HIS A 2 17.51 -55.59 -10.24
CA HIS A 2 18.17 -54.60 -10.15
C HIS A 2 17.54 -53.41 -10.45
N SER A 3 16.58 -53.22 -10.47
CA SER A 3 16.03 -52.13 -10.90
C SER A 3 15.77 -51.27 -9.88
N ARG A 4 16.32 -51.28 -8.96
CA ARG A 4 15.94 -50.59 -8.04
C ARG A 4 16.32 -49.24 -7.99
N PHE A 5 16.81 -48.55 -8.40
CA PHE A 5 17.28 -47.37 -8.20
C PHE A 5 16.57 -46.38 -8.82
N VAL A 6 15.73 -46.45 -9.26
CA VAL A 6 15.16 -45.62 -9.98
C VAL A 6 14.54 -44.57 -9.29
N TRP A 7 14.25 -44.57 -8.13
CA TRP A 7 13.52 -43.63 -7.67
C TRP A 7 14.11 -42.51 -7.02
N PHE A 8 15.19 -42.50 -6.79
CA PHE A 8 15.66 -41.44 -6.11
C PHE A 8 15.58 -40.22 -6.83
N VAL A 9 15.36 -40.14 -7.81
CA VAL A 9 15.41 -39.09 -8.60
C VAL A 9 14.38 -38.13 -8.27
N VAL A 10 13.40 -38.43 -7.85
CA VAL A 10 12.42 -37.60 -7.68
C VAL A 10 12.53 -36.56 -6.71
N VAL A 11 13.16 -36.74 -5.83
CA VAL A 11 13.34 -35.83 -4.90
C VAL A 11 13.66 -34.49 -5.15
N CYS A 12 14.38 -34.23 -5.97
CA CYS A 12 14.82 -32.95 -6.16
C CYS A 12 13.86 -31.98 -6.50
N ALA A 13 12.92 -32.26 -6.98
CA ALA A 13 12.09 -31.31 -7.50
C ALA A 13 11.48 -30.33 -6.63
N LEU A 14 11.33 -30.56 -5.48
CA LEU A 14 10.69 -29.68 -4.73
C LEU A 14 11.30 -28.57 -4.22
N VAL A 15 12.32 -28.41 -4.21
CA VAL A 15 13.00 -27.40 -3.76
C VAL A 15 12.66 -26.11 -4.19
N LEU A 16 12.24 -25.94 -5.17
CA LEU A 16 12.05 -24.74 -5.67
C LEU A 16 11.00 -23.99 -5.14
N LEU A 17 10.93 -23.51 -4.25
CA LEU A 17 9.98 -22.84 -3.83
C LEU A 17 10.06 -21.45 -3.84
N PRO A 18 9.34 -20.75 -3.73
CA PRO A 18 9.25 -19.47 -3.81
C PRO A 18 9.74 -18.60 -2.92
N LEU A 19 10.00 -17.71 -3.18
CA LEU A 19 10.59 -16.89 -2.45
C LEU A 19 9.96 -15.59 -2.55
N SER A 20 9.00 -15.36 -3.15
CA SER A 20 8.53 -14.09 -3.37
C SER A 20 8.07 -13.47 -2.09
N ALA A 21 7.88 -14.13 -1.16
CA ALA A 21 7.43 -13.60 0.03
C ALA A 21 8.27 -12.53 0.60
N VAL A 22 9.42 -12.54 0.36
CA VAL A 22 10.29 -11.64 0.86
C VAL A 22 10.02 -10.27 0.49
N ALA A 23 9.52 -10.01 -0.55
CA ALA A 23 9.41 -8.72 -1.01
C ALA A 23 8.32 -7.95 -0.39
N HIS A 24 7.52 -8.48 0.39
CA HIS A 24 6.41 -7.76 0.86
C HIS A 24 6.52 -7.25 2.26
N HIS A 25 7.70 -7.00 2.70
CA HIS A 25 7.88 -6.55 4.02
C HIS A 25 7.12 -5.26 4.19
N GLY A 26 6.25 -5.17 5.12
CA GLY A 26 5.48 -3.98 5.37
C GLY A 26 4.26 -3.87 4.48
N TRP A 27 4.14 -4.69 3.48
CA TRP A 27 3.04 -4.63 2.56
C TRP A 27 2.27 -5.95 2.50
N ALA A 28 2.63 -6.89 3.32
CA ALA A 28 2.07 -8.23 3.27
C ALA A 28 0.55 -8.33 3.39
N GLY A 29 -0.08 -7.49 4.12
CA GLY A 29 -1.52 -7.54 4.25
C GLY A 29 -2.27 -6.85 3.13
N ASN A 30 -1.56 -6.32 2.15
CA ASN A 30 -2.16 -5.55 1.08
C ASN A 30 -2.11 -6.30 -0.24
N SER A 31 -3.02 -5.99 -1.14
CA SER A 31 -3.07 -6.61 -2.45
C SER A 31 -1.86 -6.22 -3.27
N ASP A 32 -1.41 -7.10 -4.14
CA ASP A 32 -0.30 -6.78 -5.00
C ASP A 32 -0.74 -5.88 -6.16
N GLU A 33 -2.03 -5.73 -6.38
CA GLU A 33 -2.50 -4.91 -7.47
C GLU A 33 -2.60 -3.46 -7.11
N GLU A 34 -2.30 -2.61 -8.05
CA GLU A 34 -2.44 -1.17 -7.86
C GLU A 34 -3.90 -0.82 -7.72
N PHE A 35 -4.20 0.10 -6.86
CA PHE A 35 -5.56 0.53 -6.61
C PHE A 35 -5.59 2.06 -6.61
N GLU A 36 -6.53 2.61 -7.33
CA GLU A 36 -6.66 4.06 -7.38
C GLU A 36 -8.06 4.46 -7.00
N ILE A 37 -8.22 5.48 -6.21
CA ILE A 37 -9.53 5.95 -5.81
C ILE A 37 -9.46 7.44 -5.57
N SER A 38 -10.52 8.14 -5.92
CA SER A 38 -10.65 9.57 -5.64
C SER A 38 -11.67 9.78 -4.53
N GLY A 39 -11.48 10.78 -3.75
CA GLY A 39 -12.39 11.11 -2.67
C GLY A 39 -12.10 12.46 -2.07
N THR A 40 -12.87 12.80 -1.06
CA THR A 40 -12.76 14.09 -0.37
C THR A 40 -12.04 13.84 0.94
N VAL A 41 -11.07 14.65 1.27
CA VAL A 41 -10.33 14.50 2.52
C VAL A 41 -11.27 14.74 3.70
N SER A 42 -11.43 13.75 4.54
CA SER A 42 -12.26 13.85 5.73
C SER A 42 -11.42 13.99 7.00
N SER A 43 -10.17 13.56 7.00
CA SER A 43 -9.22 13.82 8.08
C SER A 43 -7.88 14.17 7.44
N PRO A 44 -7.24 15.23 7.88
CA PRO A 44 -6.00 15.69 7.26
C PRO A 44 -4.84 14.77 7.61
N VAL A 45 -3.70 15.04 7.04
CA VAL A 45 -2.51 14.27 7.34
C VAL A 45 -2.20 14.36 8.83
N ASN A 46 -1.98 13.22 9.44
CA ASN A 46 -1.63 13.12 10.85
C ASN A 46 -0.26 12.46 10.89
N LEU A 47 0.72 13.16 11.44
CA LEU A 47 2.09 12.69 11.47
C LEU A 47 2.46 11.95 12.76
N VAL A 48 1.49 11.64 13.59
CA VAL A 48 1.76 10.96 14.85
C VAL A 48 1.73 9.46 14.63
N GLY A 49 2.56 8.74 15.31
CA GLY A 49 2.60 7.26 15.21
C GLY A 49 3.71 6.77 14.29
N PRO A 50 3.84 5.47 14.15
CA PRO A 50 4.90 4.89 13.32
C PRO A 50 4.74 5.20 11.84
N HIS A 51 3.50 5.41 11.40
CA HIS A 51 3.22 5.82 10.04
C HIS A 51 2.26 6.99 10.08
N ALA A 52 2.45 7.93 9.20
CA ALA A 52 1.49 9.01 9.02
C ALA A 52 0.20 8.44 8.41
N THR A 53 -0.90 9.09 8.62
CA THR A 53 -2.21 8.63 8.16
C THR A 53 -3.05 9.79 7.67
N MET A 54 -4.10 9.49 6.91
CA MET A 54 -5.13 10.46 6.59
C MET A 54 -6.39 9.68 6.19
N LYS A 55 -7.51 10.34 6.01
CA LYS A 55 -8.75 9.67 5.61
C LYS A 55 -9.42 10.42 4.48
N ILE A 56 -10.03 9.67 3.57
CA ILE A 56 -10.84 10.27 2.50
C ILE A 56 -12.20 9.59 2.49
N LYS A 57 -13.19 10.30 1.95
CA LYS A 57 -14.52 9.76 1.79
C LYS A 57 -14.79 9.65 0.31
N ALA A 58 -15.06 8.47 -0.17
CA ALA A 58 -15.33 8.22 -1.58
C ALA A 58 -16.74 8.65 -1.94
N SER A 59 -17.06 8.64 -3.23
CA SER A 59 -18.36 9.12 -3.70
C SER A 59 -19.53 8.29 -3.16
N ASP A 60 -19.30 7.04 -2.81
CA ASP A 60 -20.36 6.20 -2.25
C ASP A 60 -20.53 6.42 -0.75
N GLY A 61 -19.79 7.34 -0.16
CA GLY A 61 -19.86 7.62 1.27
C GLY A 61 -18.91 6.80 2.12
N GLN A 62 -18.21 5.86 1.53
CA GLN A 62 -17.29 5.02 2.30
C GLN A 62 -16.04 5.81 2.67
N VAL A 63 -15.68 5.77 3.93
CA VAL A 63 -14.45 6.40 4.41
C VAL A 63 -13.33 5.39 4.30
N TRP A 64 -12.21 5.81 3.74
CA TRP A 64 -11.03 4.97 3.58
C TRP A 64 -9.90 5.50 4.46
N ASP A 65 -9.24 4.58 5.15
CA ASP A 65 -8.09 4.92 5.96
C ASP A 65 -6.84 4.78 5.10
N LEU A 66 -6.05 5.81 5.01
CA LEU A 66 -4.83 5.79 4.23
C LEU A 66 -3.64 5.72 5.16
N THR A 67 -2.79 4.72 4.97
CA THR A 67 -1.53 4.65 5.69
C THR A 67 -0.48 5.23 4.76
N LEU A 68 0.23 6.23 5.23
CA LEU A 68 1.28 6.88 4.47
C LEU A 68 2.62 6.31 4.89
N ALA A 69 3.70 6.99 4.68
CA ALA A 69 5.02 6.53 5.11
C ALA A 69 5.29 7.02 6.54
N SER A 70 6.47 6.83 7.03
CA SER A 70 6.86 7.37 8.32
C SER A 70 6.69 8.88 8.31
N ALA A 71 6.61 9.50 9.45
CA ALA A 71 6.45 10.95 9.50
C ALA A 71 7.55 11.70 8.75
N PRO A 72 8.83 11.39 8.95
CA PRO A 72 9.87 12.11 8.21
C PRO A 72 9.75 11.93 6.71
N GLN A 73 9.45 10.71 6.25
CA GLN A 73 9.37 10.45 4.83
C GLN A 73 8.13 11.11 4.22
N THR A 74 7.03 11.12 4.92
CA THR A 74 5.80 11.77 4.47
C THR A 74 6.01 13.27 4.37
N LYS A 75 6.70 13.85 5.34
CA LYS A 75 7.01 15.28 5.29
C LYS A 75 7.96 15.58 4.16
N SER A 76 8.94 14.73 3.91
CA SER A 76 9.87 14.96 2.80
C SER A 76 9.16 14.92 1.46
N ALA A 77 8.07 14.19 1.37
CA ALA A 77 7.28 14.16 0.15
C ALA A 77 6.39 15.41 0.00
N GLY A 78 6.35 16.24 1.00
CA GLY A 78 5.55 17.46 0.97
C GLY A 78 4.21 17.36 1.67
N LEU A 79 3.88 16.20 2.23
CA LEU A 79 2.59 16.04 2.90
C LEU A 79 2.74 16.41 4.37
N THR A 80 2.64 17.67 4.64
CA THR A 80 2.56 18.18 6.01
C THR A 80 1.10 18.20 6.44
N GLU A 81 0.86 18.51 7.67
CA GLU A 81 -0.51 18.49 8.19
C GLU A 81 -1.44 19.50 7.53
N ASP A 82 -0.89 20.55 6.95
CA ASP A 82 -1.72 21.52 6.30
C ASP A 82 -1.63 21.45 4.80
N ALA A 83 -0.96 20.47 4.22
CA ALA A 83 -0.73 20.45 2.78
C ALA A 83 -2.02 20.31 1.99
N ILE A 84 -2.97 19.55 2.49
CA ILE A 84 -4.22 19.30 1.80
C ILE A 84 -5.37 19.56 2.77
N PRO A 85 -6.15 20.61 2.58
CA PRO A 85 -7.22 20.92 3.53
C PRO A 85 -8.35 19.88 3.49
N VAL A 86 -9.00 19.70 4.61
CA VAL A 86 -10.19 18.86 4.70
C VAL A 86 -11.22 19.44 3.73
N GLY A 87 -11.90 18.60 3.02
CA GLY A 87 -12.87 19.02 2.01
C GLY A 87 -12.29 19.02 0.61
N SER A 88 -10.98 18.89 0.45
CA SER A 88 -10.35 18.88 -0.86
C SER A 88 -10.55 17.53 -1.53
N THR A 89 -10.64 17.53 -2.85
CA THR A 89 -10.72 16.29 -3.63
C THR A 89 -9.31 15.84 -3.98
N VAL A 90 -9.02 14.58 -3.75
CA VAL A 90 -7.71 14.01 -4.04
C VAL A 90 -7.86 12.67 -4.76
N THR A 91 -6.81 12.25 -5.44
CA THR A 91 -6.73 10.90 -6.02
C THR A 91 -5.59 10.17 -5.33
N VAL A 92 -5.86 8.97 -4.88
CA VAL A 92 -4.91 8.17 -4.09
C VAL A 92 -4.54 6.93 -4.88
N HIS A 93 -3.25 6.63 -4.92
CA HIS A 93 -2.75 5.41 -5.52
C HIS A 93 -2.06 4.58 -4.45
N GLY A 94 -2.28 3.32 -4.45
CA GLY A 94 -1.61 2.43 -3.52
C GLY A 94 -2.13 1.00 -3.63
N HIS A 95 -2.11 0.29 -2.54
CA HIS A 95 -2.55 -1.09 -2.49
C HIS A 95 -3.56 -1.26 -1.36
N ARG A 96 -4.76 -1.73 -1.68
CA ARG A 96 -5.77 -1.84 -0.65
C ARG A 96 -5.56 -3.11 0.18
N ASN A 97 -6.16 -3.16 1.33
CA ASN A 97 -6.11 -4.33 2.19
C ASN A 97 -6.70 -5.53 1.45
N ARG A 98 -6.08 -6.69 1.60
CA ARG A 98 -6.57 -7.90 0.95
C ARG A 98 -7.94 -8.29 1.48
N ASP A 99 -8.26 -7.95 2.72
CA ASP A 99 -9.57 -8.20 3.28
C ASP A 99 -10.47 -7.08 2.76
N LEU A 100 -11.36 -7.42 1.86
CA LEU A 100 -12.22 -6.43 1.22
C LEU A 100 -13.23 -5.78 2.17
N LYS A 101 -13.33 -6.26 3.39
CA LYS A 101 -14.19 -5.63 4.36
C LYS A 101 -13.45 -4.49 5.04
N LYS A 102 -12.16 -4.38 4.82
CA LYS A 102 -11.36 -3.33 5.42
C LYS A 102 -11.07 -2.29 4.34
N PHE A 103 -11.53 -1.09 4.57
CA PHE A 103 -11.36 -0.01 3.62
C PHE A 103 -10.09 0.75 3.98
N GLU A 104 -8.97 0.15 3.67
CA GLU A 104 -7.66 0.66 4.02
C GLU A 104 -6.75 0.59 2.81
N ILE A 105 -5.93 1.58 2.61
CA ILE A 105 -4.97 1.64 1.51
C ILE A 105 -3.60 1.96 2.06
N LYS A 106 -2.61 1.14 1.70
CA LYS A 106 -1.22 1.48 1.92
C LYS A 106 -0.88 2.39 0.75
N THR A 107 -0.69 3.64 1.02
CA THR A 107 -0.65 4.68 0.00
C THR A 107 0.75 4.91 -0.52
N GLU A 108 0.90 4.97 -1.83
CA GLU A 108 2.16 5.29 -2.47
C GLU A 108 2.21 6.77 -2.82
N ARG A 109 1.12 7.33 -3.29
CA ARG A 109 1.09 8.75 -3.65
C ARG A 109 -0.32 9.32 -3.60
N VAL A 110 -0.39 10.59 -3.36
CA VAL A 110 -1.63 11.35 -3.33
C VAL A 110 -1.50 12.50 -4.30
N THR A 111 -2.48 12.70 -5.15
CA THR A 111 -2.49 13.81 -6.10
C THR A 111 -3.57 14.82 -5.70
N PHE A 112 -3.18 16.07 -5.61
CA PHE A 112 -4.09 17.16 -5.25
C PHE A 112 -3.75 18.38 -6.09
N ASN A 113 -4.73 18.93 -6.78
CA ASN A 113 -4.55 20.13 -7.57
C ASN A 113 -3.42 19.99 -8.57
N GLY A 114 -3.31 18.86 -9.21
CA GLY A 114 -2.28 18.63 -10.20
C GLY A 114 -0.90 18.31 -9.62
N LYS A 115 -0.75 18.34 -8.31
CA LYS A 115 0.53 18.05 -7.70
C LYS A 115 0.50 16.66 -7.10
N THR A 116 1.52 15.87 -7.34
CA THR A 116 1.63 14.52 -6.80
C THR A 116 2.61 14.49 -5.63
N PHE A 117 2.14 13.93 -4.51
CA PHE A 117 2.97 13.76 -3.34
C PHE A 117 3.33 12.27 -3.27
N ASN A 118 4.58 11.94 -3.58
CA ASN A 118 5.01 10.56 -3.64
C ASN A 118 5.65 10.18 -2.31
N VAL A 119 4.92 9.46 -1.48
CA VAL A 119 5.46 9.08 -0.17
C VAL A 119 6.32 7.82 -0.26
N TYR A 120 6.16 7.03 -1.33
CA TYR A 120 7.05 5.92 -1.61
C TYR A 120 7.49 6.02 -3.08
N PRO A 121 8.41 6.91 -3.39
CA PRO A 121 8.79 7.19 -4.78
C PRO A 121 9.36 5.99 -5.54
N ASN A 122 9.85 4.99 -4.85
CA ASN A 122 10.41 3.85 -5.53
C ASN A 122 9.37 2.75 -5.79
N ARG A 123 8.13 3.01 -5.47
CA ARG A 123 7.08 2.06 -5.75
C ARG A 123 6.12 2.73 -6.69
N SER A 124 5.87 2.25 -7.83
CA SER A 124 4.88 2.86 -8.71
C SER A 124 4.41 1.85 -9.72
#